data_7470f51476a76ea9cd3e71aac10c6042
#
_entry.id   7470f51476a76ea9cd3e71aac10c6042
#
_cell.length_a   1.000
_cell.length_b   1.000
_cell.length_c   1.000
_cell.angle_alpha   90.00
_cell.angle_beta   90.00
_cell.angle_gamma   90.00
#
_symmetry.space_group_name_H-M   'P 1'
#
loop_
_entity.id
_entity.type
_entity.pdbx_description
1 polymer ?
#
loop_
_entity_poly.entity_id
_entity_poly.type
_entity_poly.pdbx_seq_one_letter_code
_entity_poly.pdbx_strand_id
1 'polypeptide(L)'
;MNSQTVRSSIEGPAGALDIATDLPAGESRGVAVIAHPHPLFGGTLDNKVVQTLARSFLQCGWTAVRFNFRGVGGSAGSHDEGRGELEDFLAVVQHAAPAGEGEHVLALAGFSFGAFVTTHAFERLNPARRIDKLVLVGTSVSRAPAAPVDPGAHLKTLVVHGEQDDTVLLSAVMDWARPQALPVTVVPGGGHFFHGQLPLLKNLVARHLSSATA
;
A
#
# COMPACT_ATOMS: atom_id res chain seq x y z
N MET A 1 -3.23 13.15 -12.77
CA MET A 1 -3.87 11.88 -13.20
C MET A 1 -3.18 11.46 -14.49
N ASN A 2 -2.91 10.18 -14.64
CA ASN A 2 -2.53 9.64 -15.94
C ASN A 2 -3.79 9.68 -16.81
N SER A 3 -3.68 10.08 -18.08
CA SER A 3 -4.81 10.13 -19.02
C SER A 3 -5.46 8.75 -19.31
N GLN A 4 -4.86 7.69 -18.80
CA GLN A 4 -5.28 6.29 -18.98
C GLN A 4 -5.79 5.63 -17.69
N THR A 5 -5.99 6.37 -16.59
CA THR A 5 -6.57 5.81 -15.37
C THR A 5 -8.03 5.44 -15.60
N VAL A 6 -8.36 4.16 -15.48
CA VAL A 6 -9.75 3.67 -15.54
C VAL A 6 -10.33 3.69 -14.13
N ARG A 7 -11.43 4.42 -13.94
CA ARG A 7 -12.20 4.41 -12.69
C ARG A 7 -13.40 3.51 -12.85
N SER A 8 -13.65 2.70 -11.83
CA SER A 8 -14.79 1.79 -11.77
C SER A 8 -15.20 1.54 -10.33
N SER A 9 -16.25 0.78 -10.14
CA SER A 9 -16.68 0.29 -8.84
C SER A 9 -16.74 -1.22 -8.88
N ILE A 10 -16.40 -1.85 -7.77
CA ILE A 10 -16.53 -3.29 -7.55
C ILE A 10 -17.46 -3.56 -6.38
N GLU A 11 -17.97 -4.77 -6.26
CA GLU A 11 -18.67 -5.20 -5.06
C GLU A 11 -17.67 -5.52 -3.96
N GLY A 12 -17.88 -4.95 -2.78
CA GLY A 12 -17.08 -5.14 -1.58
C GLY A 12 -17.94 -5.61 -0.39
N PRO A 13 -17.32 -5.88 0.76
CA PRO A 13 -18.02 -6.46 1.93
C PRO A 13 -19.11 -5.56 2.53
N ALA A 14 -18.98 -4.25 2.38
CA ALA A 14 -19.96 -3.27 2.87
C ALA A 14 -20.79 -2.62 1.74
N GLY A 15 -20.74 -3.18 0.54
CA GLY A 15 -21.33 -2.63 -0.68
C GLY A 15 -20.26 -2.15 -1.66
N ALA A 16 -20.59 -1.22 -2.55
CA ALA A 16 -19.68 -0.75 -3.60
C ALA A 16 -18.34 -0.23 -3.03
N LEU A 17 -17.25 -0.50 -3.75
CA LEU A 17 -15.92 0.07 -3.52
C LEU A 17 -15.43 0.77 -4.79
N ASP A 18 -15.07 2.06 -4.67
CA ASP A 18 -14.41 2.80 -5.75
C ASP A 18 -13.00 2.30 -5.97
N ILE A 19 -12.64 2.00 -7.21
CA ILE A 19 -11.27 1.66 -7.61
C ILE A 19 -10.79 2.54 -8.76
N ALA A 20 -9.48 2.67 -8.86
CA ALA A 20 -8.79 3.33 -9.96
C ALA A 20 -7.63 2.46 -10.42
N THR A 21 -7.70 1.97 -11.64
CA THR A 21 -6.72 1.07 -12.24
C THR A 21 -5.89 1.82 -13.28
N ASP A 22 -4.58 1.73 -13.14
CA ASP A 22 -3.61 2.23 -14.09
C ASP A 22 -2.85 1.04 -14.69
N LEU A 23 -2.80 0.95 -16.03
CA LEU A 23 -2.10 -0.11 -16.75
C LEU A 23 -0.71 0.34 -17.20
N PRO A 24 0.32 -0.54 -17.16
CA PRO A 24 1.63 -0.23 -17.71
C PRO A 24 1.57 -0.15 -19.26
N ALA A 25 2.59 0.43 -19.88
CA ALA A 25 2.66 0.60 -21.33
C ALA A 25 2.83 -0.72 -22.11
N GLY A 26 3.18 -1.81 -21.45
CA GLY A 26 3.38 -3.15 -22.02
C GLY A 26 2.73 -4.23 -21.20
N GLU A 27 3.20 -5.46 -21.35
CA GLU A 27 2.75 -6.59 -20.54
C GLU A 27 2.98 -6.34 -19.04
N SER A 28 1.98 -6.63 -18.24
CA SER A 28 2.06 -6.41 -16.79
C SER A 28 2.88 -7.52 -16.10
N ARG A 29 3.80 -7.13 -15.24
CA ARG A 29 4.57 -8.06 -14.39
C ARG A 29 3.73 -8.68 -13.27
N GLY A 30 2.63 -8.03 -12.92
CA GLY A 30 1.75 -8.41 -11.82
C GLY A 30 0.86 -7.24 -11.41
N VAL A 31 0.15 -7.41 -10.31
CA VAL A 31 -0.82 -6.43 -9.79
C VAL A 31 -0.35 -5.87 -8.45
N ALA A 32 -0.30 -4.56 -8.33
CA ALA A 32 -0.05 -3.83 -7.09
C ALA A 32 -1.36 -3.24 -6.55
N VAL A 33 -1.76 -3.61 -5.34
CA VAL A 33 -2.91 -3.02 -4.63
C VAL A 33 -2.38 -2.01 -3.61
N ILE A 34 -2.90 -0.76 -3.66
CA ILE A 34 -2.35 0.38 -2.94
C ILE A 34 -3.44 1.05 -2.10
N ALA A 35 -3.25 1.05 -0.78
CA ALA A 35 -4.17 1.60 0.19
C ALA A 35 -3.84 3.03 0.59
N HIS A 36 -4.88 3.85 0.76
CA HIS A 36 -4.78 5.27 1.10
C HIS A 36 -4.71 5.53 2.62
N PRO A 37 -4.29 6.76 3.07
CA PRO A 37 -4.24 7.09 4.48
C PRO A 37 -5.64 7.18 5.10
N HIS A 38 -5.70 7.57 6.38
CA HIS A 38 -6.88 7.46 7.23
C HIS A 38 -8.14 8.09 6.61
N PRO A 39 -9.25 7.32 6.47
CA PRO A 39 -10.50 7.78 5.89
C PRO A 39 -11.04 9.07 6.50
N LEU A 40 -11.11 9.14 7.82
CA LEU A 40 -11.70 10.27 8.56
C LEU A 40 -10.83 11.54 8.55
N PHE A 41 -9.58 11.47 8.05
CA PHE A 41 -8.67 12.62 7.92
C PHE A 41 -8.43 12.99 6.45
N GLY A 42 -9.41 12.79 5.59
CA GLY A 42 -9.35 13.17 4.19
C GLY A 42 -8.52 12.22 3.31
N GLY A 43 -8.24 11.01 3.80
CA GLY A 43 -7.60 9.97 3.00
C GLY A 43 -8.48 9.52 1.84
N THR A 44 -7.92 9.46 0.63
CA THR A 44 -8.58 8.97 -0.58
C THR A 44 -7.56 8.30 -1.50
N LEU A 45 -8.03 7.52 -2.46
CA LEU A 45 -7.22 6.93 -3.53
C LEU A 45 -6.45 7.97 -4.37
N ASP A 46 -6.83 9.25 -4.29
CA ASP A 46 -6.18 10.36 -4.99
C ASP A 46 -5.13 11.10 -4.13
N ASN A 47 -4.85 10.64 -2.92
CA ASN A 47 -3.77 11.18 -2.09
C ASN A 47 -2.44 11.22 -2.87
N LYS A 48 -1.64 12.28 -2.72
CA LYS A 48 -0.41 12.49 -3.51
C LYS A 48 0.65 11.40 -3.27
N VAL A 49 0.76 10.87 -2.05
CA VAL A 49 1.68 9.76 -1.74
C VAL A 49 1.19 8.49 -2.44
N VAL A 50 -0.11 8.17 -2.34
CA VAL A 50 -0.73 7.00 -3.01
C VAL A 50 -0.55 7.06 -4.53
N GLN A 51 -0.78 8.22 -5.14
CA GLN A 51 -0.50 8.42 -6.58
C GLN A 51 0.98 8.28 -6.92
N THR A 52 1.88 8.68 -6.01
CA THR A 52 3.33 8.53 -6.20
C THR A 52 3.72 7.06 -6.17
N LEU A 53 3.16 6.27 -5.25
CA LEU A 53 3.33 4.82 -5.21
C LEU A 53 2.83 4.17 -6.52
N ALA A 54 1.61 4.51 -6.96
CA ALA A 54 1.06 3.98 -8.20
C ALA A 54 1.95 4.27 -9.42
N ARG A 55 2.48 5.52 -9.53
CA ARG A 55 3.42 5.87 -10.61
C ARG A 55 4.73 5.08 -10.54
N SER A 56 5.22 4.76 -9.33
CA SER A 56 6.42 3.92 -9.17
C SER A 56 6.18 2.51 -9.68
N PHE A 57 5.05 1.92 -9.33
CA PHE A 57 4.66 0.58 -9.79
C PHE A 57 4.48 0.55 -11.32
N LEU A 58 3.76 1.52 -11.89
CA LEU A 58 3.59 1.65 -13.34
C LEU A 58 4.93 1.75 -14.08
N GLN A 59 5.84 2.59 -13.59
CA GLN A 59 7.16 2.77 -14.20
C GLN A 59 7.96 1.45 -14.20
N CYS A 60 7.71 0.57 -13.23
CA CYS A 60 8.35 -0.73 -13.10
C CYS A 60 7.54 -1.87 -13.76
N GLY A 61 6.53 -1.56 -14.58
CA GLY A 61 5.78 -2.53 -15.36
C GLY A 61 4.67 -3.26 -14.58
N TRP A 62 4.17 -2.71 -13.48
CA TRP A 62 3.07 -3.28 -12.73
C TRP A 62 1.73 -2.61 -13.08
N THR A 63 0.65 -3.37 -13.10
CA THR A 63 -0.70 -2.81 -12.99
C THR A 63 -0.89 -2.26 -11.58
N ALA A 64 -1.30 -1.00 -11.44
CA ALA A 64 -1.50 -0.35 -10.14
C ALA A 64 -2.99 -0.13 -9.88
N VAL A 65 -3.50 -0.71 -8.82
CA VAL A 65 -4.90 -0.58 -8.37
C VAL A 65 -4.93 0.19 -7.06
N ARG A 66 -5.53 1.37 -7.08
CA ARG A 66 -5.83 2.21 -5.92
C ARG A 66 -7.32 2.12 -5.65
N PHE A 67 -7.74 2.20 -4.41
CA PHE A 67 -9.16 2.11 -4.06
C PHE A 67 -9.51 3.04 -2.90
N ASN A 68 -10.77 3.38 -2.76
CA ASN A 68 -11.29 4.05 -1.58
C ASN A 68 -11.78 3.01 -0.57
N PHE A 69 -11.32 3.10 0.66
CA PHE A 69 -11.89 2.35 1.77
C PHE A 69 -13.36 2.70 1.97
N ARG A 70 -14.09 1.85 2.65
CA ARG A 70 -15.48 2.07 3.06
C ARG A 70 -15.71 3.47 3.63
N GLY A 71 -16.83 4.08 3.25
CA GLY A 71 -17.21 5.43 3.68
C GLY A 71 -16.45 6.57 3.01
N VAL A 72 -15.61 6.30 1.99
CA VAL A 72 -14.84 7.31 1.26
C VAL A 72 -15.29 7.38 -0.20
N GLY A 73 -15.53 8.57 -0.70
CA GLY A 73 -15.99 8.79 -2.09
C GLY A 73 -17.29 8.07 -2.38
N GLY A 74 -17.33 7.22 -3.40
CA GLY A 74 -18.46 6.36 -3.73
C GLY A 74 -18.43 4.99 -3.03
N SER A 75 -17.44 4.71 -2.19
CA SER A 75 -17.37 3.46 -1.43
C SER A 75 -18.41 3.43 -0.31
N ALA A 76 -19.20 2.37 -0.26
CA ALA A 76 -20.25 2.17 0.72
C ALA A 76 -19.71 1.89 2.13
N GLY A 77 -20.61 1.89 3.12
CA GLY A 77 -20.26 1.59 4.51
C GLY A 77 -19.71 2.78 5.29
N SER A 78 -19.02 2.49 6.39
CA SER A 78 -18.42 3.47 7.27
C SER A 78 -17.10 2.93 7.85
N HIS A 79 -16.22 3.84 8.28
CA HIS A 79 -14.94 3.48 8.90
C HIS A 79 -15.11 2.51 10.07
N ASP A 80 -14.27 1.45 10.11
CA ASP A 80 -14.34 0.35 11.09
C ASP A 80 -12.97 0.03 11.70
N GLU A 81 -12.18 1.07 11.99
CA GLU A 81 -10.92 1.00 12.73
C GLU A 81 -9.89 -0.01 12.20
N GLY A 82 -9.93 -0.29 10.91
CA GLY A 82 -9.02 -1.21 10.21
C GLY A 82 -9.57 -2.61 9.99
N ARG A 83 -10.58 -3.05 10.74
CA ARG A 83 -11.17 -4.38 10.59
C ARG A 83 -11.88 -4.51 9.24
N GLY A 84 -12.84 -3.65 9.01
CA GLY A 84 -13.58 -3.63 7.77
C GLY A 84 -12.73 -3.19 6.59
N GLU A 85 -11.81 -2.24 6.79
CA GLU A 85 -10.88 -1.79 5.77
C GLU A 85 -9.93 -2.92 5.31
N LEU A 86 -9.59 -3.86 6.19
CA LEU A 86 -8.88 -5.08 5.82
C LEU A 86 -9.71 -5.94 4.85
N GLU A 87 -10.98 -6.15 5.15
CA GLU A 87 -11.86 -6.93 4.27
C GLU A 87 -12.06 -6.22 2.90
N ASP A 88 -12.15 -4.87 2.89
CA ASP A 88 -12.17 -4.09 1.64
C ASP A 88 -10.89 -4.32 0.82
N PHE A 89 -9.72 -4.27 1.47
CA PHE A 89 -8.42 -4.52 0.82
C PHE A 89 -8.38 -5.92 0.19
N LEU A 90 -8.81 -6.94 0.94
CA LEU A 90 -8.85 -8.32 0.45
C LEU A 90 -9.81 -8.51 -0.72
N ALA A 91 -10.96 -7.83 -0.70
CA ALA A 91 -11.92 -7.84 -1.81
C ALA A 91 -11.31 -7.22 -3.08
N VAL A 92 -10.57 -6.11 -2.94
CA VAL A 92 -9.84 -5.49 -4.08
C VAL A 92 -8.75 -6.42 -4.61
N VAL A 93 -7.99 -7.10 -3.74
CA VAL A 93 -6.99 -8.10 -4.16
C VAL A 93 -7.66 -9.24 -4.92
N GLN A 94 -8.76 -9.78 -4.40
CA GLN A 94 -9.48 -10.87 -5.06
C GLN A 94 -10.04 -10.47 -6.42
N HIS A 95 -10.52 -9.23 -6.55
CA HIS A 95 -11.02 -8.70 -7.83
C HIS A 95 -9.90 -8.49 -8.86
N ALA A 96 -8.81 -7.83 -8.43
CA ALA A 96 -7.73 -7.39 -9.33
C ALA A 96 -6.74 -8.50 -9.69
N ALA A 97 -6.61 -9.50 -8.82
CA ALA A 97 -5.69 -10.62 -8.96
C ALA A 97 -6.31 -11.88 -8.30
N PRO A 98 -7.33 -12.49 -8.90
CA PRO A 98 -7.96 -13.69 -8.36
C PRO A 98 -6.96 -14.83 -8.20
N ALA A 99 -7.16 -15.65 -7.17
CA ALA A 99 -6.37 -16.86 -6.95
C ALA A 99 -6.75 -17.96 -7.96
N GLY A 100 -5.82 -18.84 -8.31
CA GLY A 100 -6.07 -20.00 -9.18
C GLY A 100 -5.14 -20.08 -10.39
N GLU A 101 -5.55 -20.79 -11.43
CA GLU A 101 -4.76 -20.93 -12.66
C GLU A 101 -4.52 -19.54 -13.30
N GLY A 102 -3.26 -19.25 -13.64
CA GLY A 102 -2.86 -17.92 -14.13
C GLY A 102 -2.72 -16.87 -13.04
N GLU A 103 -2.51 -17.30 -11.79
CA GLU A 103 -2.38 -16.39 -10.65
C GLU A 103 -1.36 -15.29 -10.90
N HIS A 104 -1.83 -14.04 -10.77
CA HIS A 104 -0.97 -12.88 -10.88
C HIS A 104 -0.03 -12.75 -9.68
N VAL A 105 1.22 -12.39 -9.95
CA VAL A 105 2.16 -11.95 -8.92
C VAL A 105 1.62 -10.70 -8.26
N LEU A 106 1.60 -10.68 -6.93
CA LEU A 106 1.08 -9.57 -6.14
C LEU A 106 2.18 -8.66 -5.62
N ALA A 107 1.87 -7.37 -5.56
CA ALA A 107 2.53 -6.42 -4.72
C ALA A 107 1.48 -5.71 -3.84
N LEU A 108 1.80 -5.49 -2.58
CA LEU A 108 0.94 -4.78 -1.65
C LEU A 108 1.63 -3.49 -1.23
N ALA A 109 0.89 -2.40 -1.17
CA ALA A 109 1.43 -1.12 -0.75
C ALA A 109 0.40 -0.30 0.05
N GLY A 110 0.90 0.58 0.92
CA GLY A 110 0.03 1.48 1.65
C GLY A 110 0.76 2.70 2.19
N PHE A 111 -0.03 3.72 2.50
CA PHE A 111 0.44 4.92 3.16
C PHE A 111 -0.31 5.16 4.48
N SER A 112 0.42 5.41 5.57
CA SER A 112 -0.11 5.76 6.89
C SER A 112 -1.06 4.66 7.43
N PHE A 113 -2.33 4.96 7.66
CA PHE A 113 -3.36 3.99 8.00
C PHE A 113 -3.48 2.88 6.93
N GLY A 114 -3.39 3.24 5.65
CA GLY A 114 -3.37 2.24 4.58
C GLY A 114 -2.17 1.29 4.68
N ALA A 115 -0.99 1.77 5.14
CA ALA A 115 0.15 0.90 5.39
C ALA A 115 -0.10 -0.03 6.59
N PHE A 116 -0.74 0.45 7.64
CA PHE A 116 -1.20 -0.39 8.75
C PHE A 116 -2.13 -1.52 8.27
N VAL A 117 -3.18 -1.19 7.50
CA VAL A 117 -4.09 -2.20 6.92
C VAL A 117 -3.32 -3.16 6.00
N THR A 118 -2.34 -2.65 5.23
CA THR A 118 -1.52 -3.45 4.33
C THR A 118 -0.68 -4.49 5.08
N THR A 119 -0.19 -4.21 6.30
CA THR A 119 0.52 -5.22 7.10
C THR A 119 -0.37 -6.40 7.46
N HIS A 120 -1.62 -6.14 7.86
CA HIS A 120 -2.60 -7.19 8.16
C HIS A 120 -3.05 -7.95 6.90
N ALA A 121 -3.21 -7.26 5.77
CA ALA A 121 -3.49 -7.91 4.49
C ALA A 121 -2.33 -8.82 4.06
N PHE A 122 -1.09 -8.38 4.25
CA PHE A 122 0.10 -9.19 4.00
C PHE A 122 0.11 -10.45 4.88
N GLU A 123 -0.08 -10.31 6.19
CA GLU A 123 -0.15 -11.44 7.11
C GLU A 123 -1.22 -12.46 6.71
N ARG A 124 -2.40 -11.99 6.28
CA ARG A 124 -3.52 -12.84 5.85
C ARG A 124 -3.24 -13.57 4.53
N LEU A 125 -2.57 -12.92 3.59
CA LEU A 125 -2.37 -13.41 2.22
C LEU A 125 -1.06 -14.20 2.04
N ASN A 126 0.02 -13.82 2.72
CA ASN A 126 1.36 -14.36 2.50
C ASN A 126 1.46 -15.91 2.56
N PRO A 127 0.71 -16.62 3.43
CA PRO A 127 0.78 -18.08 3.47
C PRO A 127 0.18 -18.76 2.23
N ALA A 128 -0.70 -18.08 1.49
CA ALA A 128 -1.48 -18.69 0.41
C ALA A 128 -1.27 -18.04 -0.96
N ARG A 129 -0.60 -16.87 -1.02
CA ARG A 129 -0.44 -16.07 -2.24
C ARG A 129 1.03 -15.68 -2.48
N ARG A 130 1.45 -15.70 -3.73
CA ARG A 130 2.76 -15.19 -4.11
C ARG A 130 2.78 -13.67 -4.06
N ILE A 131 3.28 -13.10 -2.93
CA ILE A 131 3.53 -11.67 -2.79
C ILE A 131 5.01 -11.41 -3.04
N ASP A 132 5.31 -10.63 -4.08
CA ASP A 132 6.67 -10.37 -4.56
C ASP A 132 7.26 -9.08 -3.98
N LYS A 133 6.41 -8.10 -3.69
CA LYS A 133 6.82 -6.81 -3.10
C LYS A 133 5.82 -6.33 -2.05
N LEU A 134 6.36 -5.78 -0.96
CA LEU A 134 5.61 -5.09 0.09
C LEU A 134 6.20 -3.68 0.28
N VAL A 135 5.38 -2.64 0.17
CA VAL A 135 5.82 -1.24 0.31
C VAL A 135 4.97 -0.52 1.36
N LEU A 136 5.60 -0.16 2.47
CA LEU A 136 4.97 0.45 3.62
C LEU A 136 5.53 1.86 3.84
N VAL A 137 4.69 2.89 3.72
CA VAL A 137 5.11 4.30 3.82
C VAL A 137 4.40 4.98 4.99
N GLY A 138 5.17 5.56 5.92
CA GLY A 138 4.64 6.28 7.08
C GLY A 138 3.66 5.42 7.91
N THR A 139 3.99 4.15 8.14
CA THR A 139 3.10 3.13 8.71
C THR A 139 2.52 3.55 10.05
N SER A 140 1.20 3.64 10.16
CA SER A 140 0.52 3.98 11.41
C SER A 140 0.57 2.80 12.38
N VAL A 141 1.40 2.93 13.41
CA VAL A 141 1.62 1.90 14.45
C VAL A 141 1.21 2.35 15.85
N SER A 142 0.82 3.63 16.00
CA SER A 142 0.60 4.23 17.33
C SER A 142 -0.82 4.03 17.86
N ARG A 143 -1.81 3.80 17.00
CA ARG A 143 -3.23 3.66 17.39
C ARG A 143 -3.65 2.22 17.61
N ALA A 144 -3.08 1.32 16.83
CA ALA A 144 -3.25 -0.12 16.93
C ALA A 144 -1.96 -0.80 16.47
N PRO A 145 -1.62 -1.99 16.98
CA PRO A 145 -0.41 -2.70 16.58
C PRO A 145 -0.53 -3.14 15.12
N ALA A 146 0.43 -2.70 14.27
CA ALA A 146 0.58 -3.23 12.93
C ALA A 146 1.04 -4.69 12.99
N ALA A 147 0.58 -5.51 12.06
CA ALA A 147 1.01 -6.91 11.98
C ALA A 147 2.52 -7.00 11.71
N PRO A 148 3.21 -7.99 12.27
CA PRO A 148 4.62 -8.22 11.97
C PRO A 148 4.81 -8.67 10.52
N VAL A 149 5.97 -8.37 9.96
CA VAL A 149 6.37 -8.85 8.63
C VAL A 149 7.18 -10.12 8.80
N ASP A 150 6.80 -11.20 8.15
CA ASP A 150 7.54 -12.45 8.14
C ASP A 150 9.02 -12.22 7.77
N PRO A 151 10.00 -12.75 8.54
CA PRO A 151 11.42 -12.57 8.24
C PRO A 151 11.82 -13.02 6.84
N GLY A 152 11.18 -14.05 6.29
CA GLY A 152 11.39 -14.51 4.91
C GLY A 152 10.92 -13.49 3.85
N ALA A 153 10.15 -12.48 4.27
CA ALA A 153 9.68 -11.41 3.39
C ALA A 153 10.48 -10.10 3.53
N HIS A 154 11.47 -10.01 4.43
CA HIS A 154 12.19 -8.75 4.65
C HIS A 154 12.89 -8.23 3.39
N LEU A 155 13.48 -9.11 2.57
CA LEU A 155 14.15 -8.72 1.32
C LEU A 155 13.19 -8.17 0.25
N LYS A 156 11.91 -8.53 0.31
CA LYS A 156 10.85 -8.01 -0.57
C LYS A 156 10.04 -6.88 0.07
N THR A 157 10.42 -6.43 1.26
CA THR A 157 9.75 -5.36 2.00
C THR A 157 10.57 -4.08 2.01
N LEU A 158 9.91 -2.98 1.66
CA LEU A 158 10.44 -1.63 1.81
C LEU A 158 9.57 -0.86 2.81
N VAL A 159 10.16 -0.48 3.94
CA VAL A 159 9.56 0.49 4.87
C VAL A 159 10.23 1.83 4.66
N VAL A 160 9.44 2.89 4.36
CA VAL A 160 9.93 4.26 4.22
C VAL A 160 9.26 5.14 5.26
N HIS A 161 10.05 5.93 5.98
CA HIS A 161 9.53 6.85 6.99
C HIS A 161 10.24 8.20 6.95
N GLY A 162 9.49 9.28 7.22
CA GLY A 162 10.06 10.62 7.32
C GLY A 162 10.71 10.83 8.71
N GLU A 163 11.91 11.42 8.74
CA GLU A 163 12.59 11.69 10.00
C GLU A 163 11.79 12.64 10.91
N GLN A 164 11.12 13.64 10.30
CA GLN A 164 10.34 14.67 10.99
C GLN A 164 8.83 14.44 10.85
N ASP A 165 8.40 13.18 10.79
CA ASP A 165 6.98 12.81 10.77
C ASP A 165 6.36 13.12 12.14
N ASP A 166 5.46 14.12 12.18
CA ASP A 166 4.74 14.57 13.37
C ASP A 166 3.39 13.89 13.57
N THR A 167 2.95 13.12 12.60
CA THR A 167 1.68 12.37 12.63
C THR A 167 1.91 10.95 13.14
N VAL A 168 2.96 10.29 12.64
CA VAL A 168 3.43 8.99 13.11
C VAL A 168 4.91 9.14 13.48
N LEU A 169 5.22 9.17 14.75
CA LEU A 169 6.60 9.38 15.19
C LEU A 169 7.53 8.27 14.69
N LEU A 170 8.71 8.64 14.21
CA LEU A 170 9.75 7.68 13.78
C LEU A 170 10.08 6.67 14.89
N SER A 171 10.12 7.11 16.15
CA SER A 171 10.36 6.23 17.30
C SER A 171 9.34 5.09 17.38
N ALA A 172 8.06 5.35 17.15
CA ALA A 172 7.01 4.33 17.18
C ALA A 172 7.21 3.28 16.06
N VAL A 173 7.60 3.72 14.85
CA VAL A 173 7.90 2.80 13.74
C VAL A 173 9.14 1.97 14.03
N MET A 174 10.18 2.58 14.63
CA MET A 174 11.37 1.85 15.06
C MET A 174 11.07 0.83 16.16
N ASP A 175 10.16 1.15 17.10
CA ASP A 175 9.75 0.22 18.16
C ASP A 175 8.96 -0.98 17.60
N TRP A 176 8.18 -0.78 16.56
CA TRP A 176 7.51 -1.87 15.83
C TRP A 176 8.51 -2.70 15.00
N ALA A 177 9.46 -2.06 14.33
CA ALA A 177 10.40 -2.72 13.41
C ALA A 177 11.53 -3.48 14.13
N ARG A 178 12.01 -2.95 15.26
CA ARG A 178 13.19 -3.45 16.00
C ARG A 178 13.06 -4.91 16.47
N PRO A 179 11.93 -5.35 17.10
CA PRO A 179 11.82 -6.74 17.57
C PRO A 179 11.87 -7.78 16.46
N GLN A 180 11.53 -7.39 15.24
CA GLN A 180 11.53 -8.26 14.06
C GLN A 180 12.73 -8.02 13.15
N ALA A 181 13.68 -7.15 13.52
CA ALA A 181 14.85 -6.77 12.72
C ALA A 181 14.50 -6.29 11.29
N LEU A 182 13.32 -5.65 11.12
CA LEU A 182 12.85 -5.16 9.83
C LEU A 182 13.55 -3.83 9.48
N PRO A 183 14.25 -3.72 8.34
CA PRO A 183 14.91 -2.49 7.94
C PRO A 183 13.93 -1.34 7.68
N VAL A 184 14.26 -0.14 8.14
CA VAL A 184 13.51 1.09 7.89
C VAL A 184 14.38 2.08 7.14
N THR A 185 13.92 2.53 5.97
CA THR A 185 14.55 3.62 5.22
C THR A 185 14.02 4.95 5.74
N VAL A 186 14.87 5.70 6.43
CA VAL A 186 14.52 7.02 6.95
C VAL A 186 14.89 8.10 5.93
N VAL A 187 13.94 9.00 5.65
CA VAL A 187 14.14 10.16 4.77
C VAL A 187 14.46 11.38 5.62
N PRO A 188 15.70 11.90 5.58
CA PRO A 188 16.11 13.07 6.37
C PRO A 188 15.24 14.29 6.07
N GLY A 189 14.79 14.97 7.14
CA GLY A 189 13.90 16.15 7.05
C GLY A 189 12.51 15.86 6.49
N GLY A 190 12.17 14.61 6.21
CA GLY A 190 10.87 14.21 5.66
C GLY A 190 9.77 14.28 6.72
N GLY A 191 8.66 14.95 6.41
CA GLY A 191 7.43 14.89 7.19
C GLY A 191 6.49 13.81 6.67
N HIS A 192 5.32 13.65 7.33
CA HIS A 192 4.36 12.58 7.04
C HIS A 192 3.97 12.47 5.56
N PHE A 193 3.71 13.58 4.89
CA PHE A 193 3.25 13.63 3.50
C PHE A 193 4.38 13.78 2.48
N PHE A 194 5.65 13.75 2.88
CA PHE A 194 6.82 13.89 2.01
C PHE A 194 6.75 15.14 1.10
N HIS A 195 6.28 16.28 1.64
CA HIS A 195 6.21 17.55 0.90
C HIS A 195 7.58 17.93 0.35
N GLY A 196 7.65 18.21 -0.95
CA GLY A 196 8.91 18.49 -1.66
C GLY A 196 9.78 17.25 -1.93
N GLN A 197 9.48 16.09 -1.34
CA GLN A 197 10.29 14.87 -1.42
C GLN A 197 9.60 13.70 -2.13
N LEU A 198 8.43 13.92 -2.74
CA LEU A 198 7.73 12.88 -3.51
C LEU A 198 8.58 12.28 -4.65
N PRO A 199 9.44 13.05 -5.37
CA PRO A 199 10.36 12.48 -6.35
C PRO A 199 11.38 11.52 -5.72
N LEU A 200 11.90 11.82 -4.51
CA LEU A 200 12.79 10.93 -3.77
C LEU A 200 12.06 9.65 -3.37
N LEU A 201 10.89 9.77 -2.77
CA LEU A 201 10.04 8.61 -2.43
C LEU A 201 9.81 7.72 -3.66
N LYS A 202 9.42 8.33 -4.80
CA LYS A 202 9.23 7.59 -6.05
C LYS A 202 10.47 6.80 -6.45
N ASN A 203 11.65 7.41 -6.36
CA ASN A 203 12.91 6.75 -6.73
C ASN A 203 13.29 5.60 -5.78
N LEU A 204 13.05 5.76 -4.47
CA LEU A 204 13.27 4.70 -3.47
C LEU A 204 12.40 3.49 -3.77
N VAL A 205 11.10 3.71 -4.02
CA VAL A 205 10.15 2.66 -4.37
C VAL A 205 10.54 2.00 -5.70
N ALA A 206 10.84 2.77 -6.75
CA ALA A 206 11.21 2.23 -8.07
C ALA A 206 12.48 1.36 -7.99
N ARG A 207 13.49 1.77 -7.22
CA ARG A 207 14.70 0.96 -6.98
C ARG A 207 14.36 -0.38 -6.33
N HIS A 208 13.52 -0.35 -5.28
CA HIS A 208 13.08 -1.57 -4.61
C HIS A 208 12.31 -2.51 -5.54
N LEU A 209 11.44 -1.98 -6.39
CA LEU A 209 10.66 -2.75 -7.35
C LEU A 209 11.52 -3.35 -8.47
N SER A 210 12.63 -2.70 -8.82
CA SER A 210 13.56 -3.16 -9.86
C SER A 210 14.61 -4.15 -9.34
N SER A 211 14.80 -4.27 -8.01
CA SER A 211 15.70 -5.27 -7.44
C SER A 211 15.14 -6.66 -7.65
N ALA A 212 15.97 -7.59 -8.16
CA ALA A 212 15.60 -9.00 -8.19
C ALA A 212 15.38 -9.48 -6.75
N THR A 213 14.25 -10.12 -6.50
CA THR A 213 14.05 -10.96 -5.30
C THR A 213 14.83 -12.23 -5.53
N ALA A 214 15.94 -12.40 -4.77
CA ALA A 214 16.73 -13.62 -4.80
C ALA A 214 15.90 -14.81 -4.34
#